data_c6fef1f499d23101ae7a60397a1ce06e
#
_entry.id   c6fef1f499d23101ae7a60397a1ce06e
#
_cell.length_a   1.000
_cell.length_b   1.000
_cell.length_c   1.000
_cell.angle_alpha   90.00
_cell.angle_beta   90.00
_cell.angle_gamma   90.00
#
_symmetry.space_group_name_H-M   'P 1'
#
loop_
_entity.id
_entity.type
_entity.pdbx_description
1 polymer ?
#
loop_
_entity_poly.entity_id
_entity_poly.type
_entity_poly.pdbx_seq_one_letter_code
_entity_poly.pdbx_strand_id
1 'polypeptide(L)'
;VFCFVGAVQEGMNDLQKRQAGNRALVVFQANKFCPATSQLPEHYQEQIESLPGVERAVPIQVFTNNCRASLDVVVFYGVPANEIQQIRDFQLVSGEWEEFKSNQDAAIVGRAVAERRVSGSSLSIGGVTVRVAGIYESDDPAEENYIYTHLNFLQKRHGRDLQGNVTQIEVHLDEQADAMATGLAIDDLFKAGRSRTHTRPKGAFQMKSLGDLSQLIAMSRYLGVACVGLVLALVATTTLMSVQDRVKEHAVLQTIGFSGGDVFGMVLIESVLLSLAGGVLGVVSAAVTLKLVPLSVGAEAVTIAFQATGRLAVTGVAVSLVVGILAGVAPAWHASRTNLVAALRGA
;
A
#
# COMPACT_ATOMS: atom_id res chain seq x y z
N VAL A 1 0.27 10.96 -10.35
CA VAL A 1 -1.02 10.53 -9.80
C VAL A 1 -1.31 9.10 -10.25
N PHE A 2 -1.36 8.78 -11.55
CA PHE A 2 -1.69 7.43 -12.06
C PHE A 2 -0.80 6.33 -11.45
N CYS A 3 0.53 6.52 -11.41
CA CYS A 3 1.46 5.57 -10.81
C CYS A 3 1.23 5.38 -9.30
N PHE A 4 0.88 6.44 -8.57
CA PHE A 4 0.59 6.33 -7.14
C PHE A 4 -0.68 5.52 -6.87
N VAL A 5 -1.76 5.81 -7.59
CA VAL A 5 -3.02 5.05 -7.46
C VAL A 5 -2.81 3.59 -7.84
N GLY A 6 -2.05 3.32 -8.90
CA GLY A 6 -1.68 1.96 -9.32
C GLY A 6 -0.84 1.23 -8.27
N ALA A 7 0.12 1.91 -7.62
CA ALA A 7 0.96 1.32 -6.58
C ALA A 7 0.15 0.88 -5.35
N VAL A 8 -0.84 1.68 -4.93
CA VAL A 8 -1.75 1.31 -3.83
C VAL A 8 -2.61 0.11 -4.21
N GLN A 9 -3.16 0.11 -5.44
CA GLN A 9 -4.00 -0.99 -5.91
C GLN A 9 -3.20 -2.30 -6.03
N GLU A 10 -1.95 -2.22 -6.47
CA GLU A 10 -1.07 -3.38 -6.55
C GLU A 10 -0.70 -3.90 -5.15
N GLY A 11 -0.41 -3.01 -4.19
CA GLY A 11 -0.21 -3.37 -2.80
C GLY A 11 -1.42 -4.07 -2.17
N MET A 12 -2.65 -3.60 -2.46
CA MET A 12 -3.88 -4.28 -2.02
C MET A 12 -4.05 -5.66 -2.64
N ASN A 13 -3.80 -5.80 -3.94
CA ASN A 13 -3.90 -7.09 -4.63
C ASN A 13 -2.86 -8.10 -4.12
N ASP A 14 -1.66 -7.60 -3.81
CA ASP A 14 -0.59 -8.43 -3.25
C ASP A 14 -0.97 -8.92 -1.85
N LEU A 15 -1.48 -8.02 -1.00
CA LEU A 15 -2.02 -8.38 0.31
C LEU A 15 -3.11 -9.46 0.20
N GLN A 16 -4.05 -9.32 -0.71
CA GLN A 16 -5.10 -10.33 -0.93
C GLN A 16 -4.52 -11.70 -1.30
N LYS A 17 -3.53 -11.75 -2.20
CA LYS A 17 -2.91 -13.00 -2.64
C LYS A 17 -2.15 -13.69 -1.51
N ARG A 18 -1.37 -12.93 -0.72
CA ARG A 18 -0.61 -13.45 0.42
C ARG A 18 -1.53 -14.00 1.50
N GLN A 19 -2.65 -13.32 1.74
CA GLN A 19 -3.62 -13.73 2.76
C GLN A 19 -4.47 -14.94 2.36
N ALA A 20 -4.61 -15.23 1.07
CA ALA A 20 -5.35 -16.40 0.62
C ALA A 20 -4.77 -17.74 1.10
N GLY A 21 -3.46 -17.79 1.39
CA GLY A 21 -2.77 -18.95 1.95
C GLY A 21 -2.61 -18.93 3.48
N ASN A 22 -2.97 -17.84 4.14
CA ASN A 22 -2.77 -17.70 5.58
C ASN A 22 -3.94 -18.31 6.36
N ARG A 23 -3.68 -19.37 7.12
CA ARG A 23 -4.65 -20.08 7.96
C ARG A 23 -4.78 -19.52 9.36
N ALA A 24 -4.21 -18.35 9.62
CA ALA A 24 -4.33 -17.70 10.90
C ALA A 24 -5.70 -17.03 11.07
N LEU A 25 -6.29 -17.20 12.25
CA LEU A 25 -7.47 -16.46 12.69
C LEU A 25 -7.06 -15.33 13.63
N VAL A 26 -7.84 -14.26 13.64
CA VAL A 26 -7.73 -13.18 14.62
C VAL A 26 -9.01 -13.14 15.44
N VAL A 27 -8.85 -13.32 16.74
CA VAL A 27 -9.91 -13.24 17.73
C VAL A 27 -9.85 -11.87 18.40
N PHE A 28 -10.92 -11.12 18.39
CA PHE A 28 -11.04 -9.82 19.04
C PHE A 28 -12.41 -9.67 19.71
N GLN A 29 -12.57 -8.62 20.52
CA GLN A 29 -13.83 -8.40 21.23
C GLN A 29 -14.95 -8.03 20.27
N ALA A 30 -16.10 -8.70 20.37
CA ALA A 30 -17.28 -8.38 19.58
C ALA A 30 -17.76 -6.95 19.81
N ASN A 31 -18.37 -6.36 18.77
CA ASN A 31 -18.91 -5.00 18.78
C ASN A 31 -17.88 -3.87 19.01
N LYS A 32 -16.59 -4.14 18.77
CA LYS A 32 -15.57 -3.09 18.68
C LYS A 32 -15.29 -2.73 17.22
N PHE A 33 -15.25 -1.43 16.97
CA PHE A 33 -14.98 -0.90 15.64
C PHE A 33 -13.49 -1.02 15.29
N CYS A 34 -12.62 -0.63 16.22
CA CYS A 34 -11.18 -0.69 16.05
C CYS A 34 -10.59 -1.81 16.93
N PRO A 35 -9.79 -2.73 16.36
CA PRO A 35 -9.16 -3.81 17.12
C PRO A 35 -8.27 -3.31 18.27
N ALA A 36 -7.58 -2.20 18.07
CA ALA A 36 -6.76 -1.59 19.11
C ALA A 36 -7.55 -1.15 20.36
N THR A 37 -8.89 -1.08 20.28
CA THR A 37 -9.78 -0.80 21.41
C THR A 37 -10.40 -2.05 22.04
N SER A 38 -10.13 -3.22 21.47
CA SER A 38 -10.57 -4.51 22.00
C SER A 38 -9.85 -4.81 23.32
N GLN A 39 -10.56 -5.48 24.22
CA GLN A 39 -10.03 -5.94 25.51
C GLN A 39 -10.53 -7.36 25.76
N LEU A 40 -9.67 -8.32 25.45
CA LEU A 40 -9.90 -9.74 25.74
C LEU A 40 -9.07 -10.15 26.94
N PRO A 41 -9.61 -10.97 27.85
CA PRO A 41 -8.81 -11.57 28.90
C PRO A 41 -7.70 -12.45 28.31
N GLU A 42 -6.48 -12.28 28.77
CA GLU A 42 -5.30 -13.01 28.26
C GLU A 42 -5.45 -14.54 28.45
N HIS A 43 -6.10 -14.98 29.54
CA HIS A 43 -6.34 -16.41 29.80
C HIS A 43 -7.27 -17.10 28.79
N TYR A 44 -7.92 -16.36 27.88
CA TYR A 44 -8.67 -16.94 26.75
C TYR A 44 -7.75 -17.72 25.81
N GLN A 45 -6.46 -17.37 25.76
CA GLN A 45 -5.45 -18.13 25.02
C GLN A 45 -5.50 -19.61 25.35
N GLU A 46 -5.39 -19.97 26.63
CA GLU A 46 -5.32 -21.38 27.07
C GLU A 46 -6.59 -22.15 26.68
N GLN A 47 -7.76 -21.49 26.76
CA GLN A 47 -9.03 -22.10 26.39
C GLN A 47 -9.14 -22.30 24.87
N ILE A 48 -8.61 -21.37 24.06
CA ILE A 48 -8.59 -21.48 22.60
C ILE A 48 -7.64 -22.61 22.17
N GLU A 49 -6.47 -22.70 22.78
CA GLU A 49 -5.49 -23.76 22.50
C GLU A 49 -6.01 -25.16 22.80
N SER A 50 -6.99 -25.30 23.69
CA SER A 50 -7.62 -26.58 23.98
C SER A 50 -8.62 -27.06 22.91
N LEU A 51 -8.97 -26.22 21.94
CA LEU A 51 -9.91 -26.57 20.88
C LEU A 51 -9.25 -27.46 19.79
N PRO A 52 -9.99 -28.44 19.26
CA PRO A 52 -9.49 -29.26 18.15
C PRO A 52 -9.17 -28.42 16.90
N GLY A 53 -8.03 -28.67 16.27
CA GLY A 53 -7.59 -27.97 15.05
C GLY A 53 -6.87 -26.65 15.31
N VAL A 54 -6.64 -26.31 16.58
CA VAL A 54 -5.78 -25.18 16.98
C VAL A 54 -4.39 -25.68 17.27
N GLU A 55 -3.41 -25.23 16.51
CA GLU A 55 -1.99 -25.52 16.73
C GLU A 55 -1.44 -24.62 17.86
N ARG A 56 -1.83 -23.32 17.81
CA ARG A 56 -1.32 -22.32 18.74
C ARG A 56 -2.24 -21.09 18.81
N ALA A 57 -2.33 -20.48 19.99
CA ALA A 57 -2.95 -19.17 20.16
C ALA A 57 -1.97 -18.22 20.85
N VAL A 58 -1.77 -17.02 20.30
CA VAL A 58 -0.81 -16.03 20.80
C VAL A 58 -1.52 -14.74 21.16
N PRO A 59 -1.41 -14.31 22.42
CA PRO A 59 -2.00 -13.05 22.88
C PRO A 59 -1.18 -11.88 22.37
N ILE A 60 -1.85 -10.90 21.77
CA ILE A 60 -1.20 -9.75 21.17
C ILE A 60 -1.85 -8.46 21.66
N GLN A 61 -1.02 -7.55 22.14
CA GLN A 61 -1.41 -6.18 22.43
C GLN A 61 -1.02 -5.29 21.26
N VAL A 62 -2.01 -4.76 20.55
CA VAL A 62 -1.78 -3.82 19.44
C VAL A 62 -1.92 -2.40 19.93
N PHE A 63 -0.96 -1.57 19.58
CA PHE A 63 -1.02 -0.13 19.77
C PHE A 63 -0.67 0.59 18.47
N THR A 64 -1.47 1.57 18.10
CA THR A 64 -1.24 2.42 16.93
C THR A 64 -1.13 3.88 17.34
N ASN A 65 -0.22 4.62 16.72
CA ASN A 65 -0.11 6.06 16.93
C ASN A 65 -1.32 6.82 16.35
N ASN A 66 -2.02 6.23 15.39
CA ASN A 66 -3.22 6.79 14.78
C ASN A 66 -4.17 5.66 14.35
N CYS A 67 -5.44 5.73 14.78
CA CYS A 67 -6.48 4.76 14.37
C CYS A 67 -7.21 5.15 13.09
N ARG A 68 -6.97 6.34 12.53
CA ARG A 68 -7.55 6.78 11.26
C ARG A 68 -6.61 6.45 10.11
N ALA A 69 -7.16 6.42 8.90
CA ALA A 69 -6.37 6.29 7.69
C ALA A 69 -5.31 7.40 7.62
N SER A 70 -4.03 7.02 7.56
CA SER A 70 -2.90 7.93 7.53
C SER A 70 -1.76 7.34 6.71
N LEU A 71 -0.95 8.22 6.13
CA LEU A 71 0.30 7.85 5.44
C LEU A 71 1.45 7.52 6.39
N ASP A 72 1.26 7.67 7.69
CA ASP A 72 2.30 7.55 8.71
C ASP A 72 1.81 6.73 9.92
N VAL A 73 1.13 5.63 9.64
CA VAL A 73 0.72 4.70 10.68
C VAL A 73 1.90 3.82 11.07
N VAL A 74 2.23 3.84 12.36
CA VAL A 74 3.16 2.90 12.97
C VAL A 74 2.41 2.05 13.97
N VAL A 75 2.61 0.76 13.89
CA VAL A 75 1.91 -0.23 14.71
C VAL A 75 2.91 -0.94 15.61
N PHE A 76 2.63 -0.91 16.90
CA PHE A 76 3.35 -1.72 17.89
C PHE A 76 2.57 -2.99 18.16
N TYR A 77 3.25 -4.11 18.09
CA TYR A 77 2.78 -5.43 18.47
C TYR A 77 3.50 -5.88 19.72
N GLY A 78 2.81 -5.84 20.86
CA GLY A 78 3.29 -6.46 22.10
C GLY A 78 2.99 -7.96 22.05
N VAL A 79 4.03 -8.78 22.04
CA VAL A 79 3.94 -10.25 21.94
C VAL A 79 4.79 -10.89 23.02
N PRO A 80 4.46 -12.14 23.46
CA PRO A 80 5.37 -12.91 24.30
C PRO A 80 6.71 -13.14 23.58
N ALA A 81 7.82 -12.78 24.23
CA ALA A 81 9.14 -12.77 23.59
C ALA A 81 9.58 -14.11 23.00
N ASN A 82 9.13 -15.22 23.63
CA ASN A 82 9.48 -16.57 23.19
C ASN A 82 8.63 -17.06 22.01
N GLU A 83 7.52 -16.40 21.69
CA GLU A 83 6.57 -16.85 20.69
C GLU A 83 6.73 -16.11 19.35
N ILE A 84 7.37 -14.95 19.35
CA ILE A 84 7.52 -14.12 18.14
C ILE A 84 8.17 -14.85 16.97
N GLN A 85 9.24 -15.62 17.22
CA GLN A 85 9.95 -16.38 16.20
C GLN A 85 9.16 -17.58 15.65
N GLN A 86 8.07 -17.96 16.33
CA GLN A 86 7.24 -19.10 15.95
C GLN A 86 6.02 -18.67 15.11
N ILE A 87 5.64 -17.39 15.23
CA ILE A 87 4.46 -16.82 14.54
C ILE A 87 4.84 -15.89 13.38
N ARG A 88 6.11 -15.52 13.29
CA ARG A 88 6.61 -14.61 12.25
C ARG A 88 7.89 -15.17 11.66
N ASP A 89 7.88 -15.28 10.35
CA ASP A 89 9.05 -15.67 9.56
C ASP A 89 9.70 -14.40 8.97
N PHE A 90 10.55 -13.77 9.75
CA PHE A 90 11.36 -12.65 9.28
C PHE A 90 12.82 -12.77 9.73
N GLN A 91 13.71 -12.18 8.97
CA GLN A 91 15.14 -12.23 9.21
C GLN A 91 15.63 -10.93 9.87
N LEU A 92 16.47 -11.07 10.90
CA LEU A 92 17.17 -9.90 11.45
C LEU A 92 18.28 -9.47 10.49
N VAL A 93 18.21 -8.21 10.06
CA VAL A 93 19.28 -7.56 9.27
C VAL A 93 20.38 -7.02 10.18
N SER A 94 20.01 -6.60 11.39
CA SER A 94 20.94 -6.15 12.41
C SER A 94 20.37 -6.40 13.82
N GLY A 95 21.26 -6.48 14.82
CA GLY A 95 20.88 -6.75 16.20
C GLY A 95 20.82 -8.26 16.52
N GLU A 96 20.41 -8.57 17.74
CA GLU A 96 20.40 -9.93 18.26
C GLU A 96 19.10 -10.27 18.99
N TRP A 97 18.60 -11.50 18.80
CA TRP A 97 17.41 -12.00 19.49
C TRP A 97 17.57 -12.07 21.00
N GLU A 98 18.79 -12.36 21.48
CA GLU A 98 19.07 -12.42 22.91
C GLU A 98 18.94 -11.05 23.58
N GLU A 99 19.32 -9.97 22.91
CA GLU A 99 19.12 -8.61 23.41
C GLU A 99 17.63 -8.29 23.50
N PHE A 100 16.82 -8.71 22.54
CA PHE A 100 15.37 -8.58 22.61
C PHE A 100 14.80 -9.36 23.77
N LYS A 101 15.15 -10.64 23.95
CA LYS A 101 14.58 -11.51 24.98
C LYS A 101 14.95 -11.07 26.41
N SER A 102 16.18 -10.55 26.59
CA SER A 102 16.69 -10.20 27.91
C SER A 102 16.21 -8.85 28.44
N ASN A 103 15.79 -7.94 27.57
CA ASN A 103 15.38 -6.58 27.95
C ASN A 103 13.90 -6.33 27.67
N GLN A 104 13.13 -6.05 28.71
CA GLN A 104 11.66 -5.86 28.58
C GLN A 104 11.28 -4.60 27.74
N ASP A 105 12.12 -3.58 27.70
CA ASP A 105 11.94 -2.36 26.93
C ASP A 105 12.50 -2.46 25.49
N ALA A 106 13.02 -3.63 25.12
CA ALA A 106 13.56 -3.88 23.81
C ALA A 106 12.45 -4.04 22.76
N ALA A 107 12.80 -3.67 21.53
CA ALA A 107 11.94 -3.83 20.37
C ALA A 107 12.72 -4.27 19.14
N ILE A 108 12.07 -5.05 18.28
CA ILE A 108 12.53 -5.37 16.94
C ILE A 108 11.71 -4.53 15.98
N VAL A 109 12.40 -3.75 15.15
CA VAL A 109 11.80 -2.72 14.31
C VAL A 109 11.88 -3.15 12.86
N GLY A 110 10.78 -3.04 12.13
CA GLY A 110 10.78 -3.29 10.69
C GLY A 110 11.63 -2.25 9.95
N ARG A 111 12.28 -2.68 8.88
CA ARG A 111 13.23 -1.88 8.10
C ARG A 111 12.65 -0.55 7.65
N ALA A 112 11.42 -0.54 7.14
CA ALA A 112 10.78 0.68 6.67
C ALA A 112 10.54 1.72 7.78
N VAL A 113 10.31 1.30 9.02
CA VAL A 113 10.22 2.20 10.18
C VAL A 113 11.60 2.63 10.62
N ALA A 114 12.57 1.71 10.64
CA ALA A 114 13.94 1.99 11.06
C ALA A 114 14.58 3.09 10.20
N GLU A 115 14.48 2.98 8.89
CA GLU A 115 15.02 3.99 7.95
C GLU A 115 14.40 5.38 8.12
N ARG A 116 13.14 5.45 8.51
CA ARG A 116 12.43 6.75 8.64
C ARG A 116 12.55 7.39 10.02
N ARG A 117 12.67 6.60 11.08
CA ARG A 117 12.41 7.08 12.43
C ARG A 117 13.43 6.70 13.49
N VAL A 118 14.31 5.73 13.23
CA VAL A 118 15.32 5.35 14.21
C VAL A 118 16.49 6.31 14.14
N SER A 119 16.73 6.99 15.27
CA SER A 119 17.89 7.85 15.45
C SER A 119 18.65 7.36 16.67
N GLY A 120 19.72 6.58 16.45
CA GLY A 120 20.48 5.95 17.51
C GLY A 120 19.86 4.62 17.99
N SER A 121 19.95 4.34 19.29
CA SER A 121 19.52 3.06 19.89
C SER A 121 18.09 3.07 20.46
N SER A 122 17.35 4.14 20.31
CA SER A 122 15.99 4.27 20.86
C SER A 122 15.01 4.87 19.87
N LEU A 123 13.74 4.49 20.01
CA LEU A 123 12.63 4.95 19.18
C LEU A 123 11.47 5.37 20.09
N SER A 124 10.94 6.59 19.88
CA SER A 124 9.81 7.12 20.65
C SER A 124 8.68 7.54 19.70
N ILE A 125 7.53 6.87 19.78
CA ILE A 125 6.36 7.14 18.95
C ILE A 125 5.09 7.01 19.80
N GLY A 126 4.21 8.00 19.73
CA GLY A 126 2.91 7.96 20.40
C GLY A 126 2.98 7.82 21.93
N GLY A 127 4.06 8.29 22.55
CA GLY A 127 4.28 8.16 23.99
C GLY A 127 4.90 6.82 24.43
N VAL A 128 5.15 5.90 23.48
CA VAL A 128 5.87 4.64 23.72
C VAL A 128 7.33 4.82 23.30
N THR A 129 8.24 4.63 24.24
CA THR A 129 9.69 4.68 23.99
C THR A 129 10.26 3.29 24.18
N VAL A 130 10.93 2.78 23.16
CA VAL A 130 11.55 1.46 23.13
C VAL A 130 13.02 1.57 22.78
N ARG A 131 13.81 0.58 23.24
CA ARG A 131 15.20 0.38 22.81
C ARG A 131 15.19 -0.54 21.59
N VAL A 132 15.89 -0.15 20.55
CA VAL A 132 16.01 -0.95 19.32
C VAL A 132 17.06 -2.04 19.54
N ALA A 133 16.60 -3.28 19.71
CA ALA A 133 17.46 -4.47 19.84
C ALA A 133 17.80 -5.10 18.49
N GLY A 134 16.98 -4.84 17.48
CA GLY A 134 17.24 -5.35 16.14
C GLY A 134 16.33 -4.72 15.09
N ILE A 135 16.79 -4.83 13.84
CA ILE A 135 16.02 -4.44 12.65
C ILE A 135 15.78 -5.69 11.84
N TYR A 136 14.54 -5.92 11.43
CA TYR A 136 14.17 -7.06 10.61
C TYR A 136 13.70 -6.64 9.22
N GLU A 137 13.82 -7.57 8.29
CA GLU A 137 13.28 -7.52 6.95
C GLU A 137 12.27 -8.66 6.78
N SER A 138 11.16 -8.39 6.12
CA SER A 138 10.09 -9.35 5.85
C SER A 138 9.81 -9.43 4.37
N ASP A 139 9.40 -10.60 3.89
CA ASP A 139 8.87 -10.79 2.53
C ASP A 139 7.56 -10.02 2.32
N ASP A 140 6.88 -9.63 3.41
CA ASP A 140 5.71 -8.74 3.36
C ASP A 140 6.12 -7.29 3.68
N PRO A 141 6.16 -6.39 2.67
CA PRO A 141 6.52 -4.99 2.88
C PRO A 141 5.57 -4.25 3.85
N ALA A 142 4.37 -4.76 4.08
CA ALA A 142 3.45 -4.21 5.06
C ALA A 142 3.94 -4.47 6.50
N GLU A 143 4.51 -5.64 6.75
CA GLU A 143 5.08 -6.01 8.05
C GLU A 143 6.30 -5.15 8.42
N GLU A 144 7.06 -4.65 7.46
CA GLU A 144 8.19 -3.76 7.72
C GLU A 144 7.80 -2.42 8.36
N ASN A 145 6.51 -2.12 8.44
CA ASN A 145 5.97 -0.96 9.15
C ASN A 145 5.58 -1.27 10.61
N TYR A 146 5.87 -2.46 11.11
CA TYR A 146 5.53 -2.87 12.47
C TYR A 146 6.75 -2.86 13.39
N ILE A 147 6.45 -2.67 14.67
CA ILE A 147 7.42 -2.71 15.78
C ILE A 147 6.96 -3.80 16.72
N TYR A 148 7.77 -4.83 16.92
CA TYR A 148 7.51 -5.88 17.88
C TYR A 148 8.21 -5.58 19.19
N THR A 149 7.47 -5.65 20.30
CA THR A 149 7.95 -5.41 21.66
C THR A 149 7.35 -6.43 22.62
N HIS A 150 7.82 -6.45 23.85
CA HIS A 150 7.28 -7.36 24.86
C HIS A 150 5.82 -7.04 25.22
N LEU A 151 4.97 -8.06 25.31
CA LEU A 151 3.55 -7.93 25.68
C LEU A 151 3.39 -7.13 26.98
N ASN A 152 4.04 -7.57 28.04
CA ASN A 152 3.95 -6.95 29.37
C ASN A 152 4.42 -5.48 29.39
N PHE A 153 5.40 -5.13 28.56
CA PHE A 153 5.89 -3.76 28.44
C PHE A 153 4.81 -2.87 27.83
N LEU A 154 4.19 -3.32 26.73
CA LEU A 154 3.20 -2.51 26.04
C LEU A 154 1.90 -2.38 26.84
N GLN A 155 1.48 -3.43 27.57
CA GLN A 155 0.34 -3.39 28.49
C GLN A 155 0.51 -2.34 29.59
N LYS A 156 1.73 -2.19 30.15
CA LYS A 156 2.01 -1.24 31.24
C LYS A 156 2.14 0.20 30.77
N ARG A 157 2.65 0.42 29.56
CA ARG A 157 3.03 1.77 29.07
C ARG A 157 1.86 2.63 28.63
N HIS A 158 0.69 2.08 28.40
CA HIS A 158 -0.41 2.81 27.77
C HIS A 158 -1.29 3.63 28.75
N GLY A 159 -0.80 3.94 29.94
CA GLY A 159 -1.49 4.80 30.93
C GLY A 159 -2.80 4.22 31.48
N ARG A 160 -3.20 3.03 31.04
CA ARG A 160 -4.25 2.20 31.56
C ARG A 160 -3.62 0.88 32.00
N ASP A 161 -3.98 0.41 33.16
CA ASP A 161 -3.58 -0.93 33.58
C ASP A 161 -4.34 -1.96 32.73
N LEU A 162 -3.70 -2.38 31.65
CA LEU A 162 -4.21 -3.40 30.73
C LEU A 162 -3.65 -4.78 31.06
N GLN A 163 -3.00 -4.94 32.20
CA GLN A 163 -2.47 -6.23 32.63
C GLN A 163 -3.56 -7.30 32.66
N GLY A 164 -3.25 -8.45 32.07
CA GLY A 164 -4.20 -9.55 31.91
C GLY A 164 -5.26 -9.36 30.82
N ASN A 165 -5.18 -8.27 30.03
CA ASN A 165 -6.01 -8.06 28.85
C ASN A 165 -5.13 -7.80 27.62
N VAL A 166 -5.62 -8.27 26.48
CA VAL A 166 -4.99 -8.09 25.17
C VAL A 166 -6.00 -7.55 24.17
N THR A 167 -5.51 -6.96 23.09
CA THR A 167 -6.40 -6.44 22.04
C THR A 167 -6.90 -7.54 21.11
N GLN A 168 -6.07 -8.56 20.88
CA GLN A 168 -6.41 -9.68 20.01
C GLN A 168 -5.63 -10.93 20.41
N ILE A 169 -6.15 -12.09 20.00
CA ILE A 169 -5.43 -13.36 20.04
C ILE A 169 -5.31 -13.86 18.61
N GLU A 170 -4.08 -14.08 18.16
CA GLU A 170 -3.81 -14.68 16.86
C GLU A 170 -3.76 -16.20 17.02
N VAL A 171 -4.58 -16.90 16.22
CA VAL A 171 -4.73 -18.36 16.33
C VAL A 171 -4.20 -18.98 15.04
N HIS A 172 -3.23 -19.84 15.17
CA HIS A 172 -2.67 -20.65 14.08
C HIS A 172 -3.36 -22.01 14.08
N LEU A 173 -3.80 -22.42 12.89
CA LEU A 173 -4.57 -23.65 12.71
C LEU A 173 -3.72 -24.76 12.12
N ASP A 174 -4.03 -25.99 12.52
CA ASP A 174 -3.51 -27.18 11.89
C ASP A 174 -3.80 -27.22 10.37
N GLU A 175 -3.00 -27.98 9.61
CA GLU A 175 -3.16 -28.08 8.15
C GLU A 175 -4.54 -28.56 7.70
N GLN A 176 -5.22 -29.37 8.50
CA GLN A 176 -6.49 -29.99 8.19
C GLN A 176 -7.70 -29.24 8.79
N ALA A 177 -7.46 -28.21 9.60
CA ALA A 177 -8.53 -27.47 10.28
C ALA A 177 -9.30 -26.55 9.32
N ASP A 178 -10.62 -26.52 9.48
CA ASP A 178 -11.50 -25.57 8.82
C ASP A 178 -11.53 -24.24 9.58
N ALA A 179 -10.97 -23.21 9.00
CA ALA A 179 -10.89 -21.87 9.59
C ALA A 179 -12.27 -21.28 9.96
N MET A 180 -13.29 -21.56 9.18
CA MET A 180 -14.65 -21.06 9.44
C MET A 180 -15.28 -21.81 10.62
N ALA A 181 -15.20 -23.12 10.63
CA ALA A 181 -15.76 -23.96 11.70
C ALA A 181 -15.06 -23.68 13.04
N THR A 182 -13.71 -23.60 13.04
CA THR A 182 -12.92 -23.29 14.22
C THR A 182 -13.21 -21.88 14.74
N GLY A 183 -13.37 -20.89 13.84
CA GLY A 183 -13.73 -19.54 14.23
C GLY A 183 -15.10 -19.46 14.91
N LEU A 184 -16.09 -20.19 14.42
CA LEU A 184 -17.40 -20.29 15.05
C LEU A 184 -17.33 -21.01 16.42
N ALA A 185 -16.53 -22.06 16.54
CA ALA A 185 -16.34 -22.79 17.81
C ALA A 185 -15.71 -21.87 18.88
N ILE A 186 -14.73 -21.03 18.50
CA ILE A 186 -14.14 -20.03 19.41
C ILE A 186 -15.21 -19.03 19.84
N ASP A 187 -16.00 -18.49 18.93
CA ASP A 187 -17.03 -17.50 19.26
C ASP A 187 -18.15 -18.09 20.14
N ASP A 188 -18.52 -19.35 19.92
CA ASP A 188 -19.49 -20.06 20.75
C ASP A 188 -18.96 -20.35 22.16
N LEU A 189 -17.68 -20.66 22.31
CA LEU A 189 -17.03 -20.88 23.61
C LEU A 189 -17.16 -19.65 24.52
N PHE A 190 -17.02 -18.45 23.97
CA PHE A 190 -17.07 -17.20 24.74
C PHE A 190 -18.41 -16.45 24.64
N LYS A 191 -19.43 -17.06 24.09
CA LYS A 191 -20.77 -16.44 23.92
C LYS A 191 -21.41 -15.98 25.23
N ALA A 192 -21.21 -16.76 26.31
CA ALA A 192 -21.66 -16.45 27.67
C ALA A 192 -20.55 -15.83 28.53
N GLY A 193 -19.34 -15.63 28.00
CA GLY A 193 -18.20 -15.10 28.71
C GLY A 193 -18.30 -13.61 29.03
N ARG A 194 -17.38 -13.12 29.83
CA ARG A 194 -17.30 -11.71 30.24
C ARG A 194 -17.07 -10.79 29.03
N SER A 195 -16.27 -11.24 28.06
CA SER A 195 -16.00 -10.55 26.79
C SER A 195 -16.33 -11.49 25.65
N ARG A 196 -17.39 -11.19 24.92
CA ARG A 196 -17.75 -11.96 23.70
C ARG A 196 -16.68 -11.75 22.65
N THR A 197 -16.33 -12.80 21.96
CA THR A 197 -15.36 -12.79 20.87
C THR A 197 -16.01 -12.65 19.51
N HIS A 198 -15.24 -12.21 18.55
CA HIS A 198 -15.55 -12.23 17.14
C HIS A 198 -14.28 -12.68 16.40
N THR A 199 -14.35 -13.86 15.83
CA THR A 199 -13.21 -14.52 15.20
C THR A 199 -13.33 -14.43 13.68
N ARG A 200 -12.24 -14.06 13.03
CA ARG A 200 -12.18 -13.98 11.58
C ARG A 200 -10.84 -14.46 11.05
N PRO A 201 -10.80 -15.01 9.83
CA PRO A 201 -9.53 -15.22 9.13
C PRO A 201 -8.74 -13.91 9.04
N LYS A 202 -7.44 -13.96 9.30
CA LYS A 202 -6.56 -12.79 9.35
C LYS A 202 -6.67 -11.94 8.08
N GLY A 203 -6.73 -12.58 6.91
CA GLY A 203 -6.90 -11.88 5.64
C GLY A 203 -8.25 -11.16 5.51
N ALA A 204 -9.35 -11.78 5.91
CA ALA A 204 -10.68 -11.16 5.88
C ALA A 204 -10.77 -9.98 6.87
N PHE A 205 -10.13 -10.10 8.03
CA PHE A 205 -10.01 -9.04 9.01
C PHE A 205 -9.25 -7.82 8.44
N GLN A 206 -8.10 -8.05 7.84
CA GLN A 206 -7.29 -7.00 7.21
C GLN A 206 -8.04 -6.30 6.07
N MET A 207 -8.72 -7.07 5.22
CA MET A 207 -9.53 -6.52 4.13
C MET A 207 -10.70 -5.67 4.62
N LYS A 208 -11.34 -6.04 5.73
CA LYS A 208 -12.42 -5.23 6.31
C LYS A 208 -11.88 -3.91 6.88
N SER A 209 -10.76 -3.95 7.58
CA SER A 209 -10.11 -2.75 8.12
C SER A 209 -9.68 -1.75 7.03
N LEU A 210 -9.44 -2.26 5.82
CA LEU A 210 -9.11 -1.46 4.64
C LEU A 210 -10.33 -1.09 3.78
N GLY A 211 -11.54 -1.50 4.18
CA GLY A 211 -12.77 -1.29 3.39
C GLY A 211 -13.03 0.18 3.06
N ASP A 212 -12.85 1.07 4.02
CA ASP A 212 -12.99 2.52 3.82
C ASP A 212 -11.90 3.07 2.87
N LEU A 213 -10.68 2.54 2.95
CA LEU A 213 -9.61 2.88 2.01
C LEU A 213 -9.90 2.41 0.59
N SER A 214 -10.56 1.28 0.40
CA SER A 214 -10.92 0.76 -0.93
C SER A 214 -11.84 1.74 -1.68
N GLN A 215 -12.75 2.39 -0.96
CA GLN A 215 -13.65 3.41 -1.54
C GLN A 215 -12.88 4.68 -1.92
N LEU A 216 -11.93 5.13 -1.10
CA LEU A 216 -11.04 6.26 -1.42
C LEU A 216 -10.15 5.96 -2.62
N ILE A 217 -9.63 4.73 -2.73
CA ILE A 217 -8.83 4.28 -3.87
C ILE A 217 -9.67 4.24 -5.14
N ALA A 218 -10.90 3.74 -5.08
CA ALA A 218 -11.82 3.77 -6.21
C ALA A 218 -12.09 5.21 -6.69
N MET A 219 -12.33 6.13 -5.77
CA MET A 219 -12.51 7.55 -6.08
C MET A 219 -11.23 8.17 -6.69
N SER A 220 -10.05 7.83 -6.16
CA SER A 220 -8.76 8.26 -6.72
C SER A 220 -8.53 7.73 -8.14
N ARG A 221 -9.08 6.56 -8.48
CA ARG A 221 -9.04 6.02 -9.84
C ARG A 221 -9.83 6.89 -10.83
N TYR A 222 -11.03 7.33 -10.47
CA TYR A 222 -11.80 8.27 -11.30
C TYR A 222 -11.06 9.59 -11.49
N LEU A 223 -10.44 10.10 -10.41
CA LEU A 223 -9.60 11.30 -10.49
C LEU A 223 -8.40 11.09 -11.43
N GLY A 224 -7.77 9.92 -11.36
CA GLY A 224 -6.67 9.54 -12.26
C GLY A 224 -7.09 9.56 -13.74
N VAL A 225 -8.25 8.99 -14.05
CA VAL A 225 -8.81 9.01 -15.42
C VAL A 225 -9.13 10.45 -15.87
N ALA A 226 -9.72 11.26 -15.00
CA ALA A 226 -9.97 12.67 -15.29
C ALA A 226 -8.68 13.45 -15.55
N CYS A 227 -7.62 13.21 -14.77
CA CYS A 227 -6.29 13.81 -15.02
C CYS A 227 -5.71 13.40 -16.39
N VAL A 228 -5.85 12.13 -16.79
CA VAL A 228 -5.43 11.68 -18.11
C VAL A 228 -6.21 12.41 -19.21
N GLY A 229 -7.52 12.57 -19.03
CA GLY A 229 -8.36 13.35 -19.96
C GLY A 229 -7.93 14.81 -20.07
N LEU A 230 -7.61 15.46 -18.96
CA LEU A 230 -7.09 16.85 -18.96
C LEU A 230 -5.74 16.95 -19.67
N VAL A 231 -4.81 16.03 -19.41
CA VAL A 231 -3.51 15.99 -20.10
C VAL A 231 -3.69 15.77 -21.58
N LEU A 232 -4.59 14.87 -22.00
CA LEU A 232 -4.93 14.63 -23.39
C LEU A 232 -5.44 15.93 -24.06
N ALA A 233 -6.36 16.64 -23.43
CA ALA A 233 -6.87 17.91 -23.94
C ALA A 233 -5.76 18.97 -24.04
N LEU A 234 -4.89 19.06 -23.02
CA LEU A 234 -3.77 20.00 -23.02
C LEU A 234 -2.76 19.71 -24.14
N VAL A 235 -2.37 18.45 -24.31
CA VAL A 235 -1.44 18.04 -25.37
C VAL A 235 -2.07 18.28 -26.74
N ALA A 236 -3.35 17.96 -26.94
CA ALA A 236 -4.05 18.20 -28.19
C ALA A 236 -4.11 19.70 -28.55
N THR A 237 -4.42 20.57 -27.58
CA THR A 237 -4.49 22.02 -27.82
C THR A 237 -3.12 22.63 -28.07
N THR A 238 -2.08 22.24 -27.34
CA THR A 238 -0.72 22.72 -27.56
C THR A 238 -0.16 22.26 -28.95
N THR A 239 -0.42 21.01 -29.32
CA THR A 239 -0.05 20.50 -30.63
C THR A 239 -0.80 21.23 -31.75
N LEU A 240 -2.11 21.53 -31.56
CA LEU A 240 -2.91 22.28 -32.52
C LEU A 240 -2.36 23.70 -32.72
N MET A 241 -1.98 24.39 -31.64
CA MET A 241 -1.35 25.70 -31.71
C MET A 241 0.01 25.62 -32.46
N SER A 242 0.86 24.64 -32.11
CA SER A 242 2.15 24.43 -32.82
C SER A 242 1.96 24.19 -34.31
N VAL A 243 0.93 23.42 -34.69
CA VAL A 243 0.60 23.19 -36.13
C VAL A 243 0.15 24.50 -36.80
N GLN A 244 -0.66 25.31 -36.13
CA GLN A 244 -1.13 26.60 -36.65
C GLN A 244 0.04 27.57 -36.87
N ASP A 245 0.99 27.62 -35.93
CA ASP A 245 2.18 28.49 -36.08
C ASP A 245 3.09 28.06 -37.24
N ARG A 246 3.10 26.75 -37.55
CA ARG A 246 3.95 26.18 -38.64
C ARG A 246 3.20 25.88 -39.92
N VAL A 247 2.00 26.41 -40.11
CA VAL A 247 1.18 26.17 -41.31
C VAL A 247 1.93 26.52 -42.61
N LYS A 248 2.75 27.61 -42.63
CA LYS A 248 3.55 28.00 -43.77
C LYS A 248 4.66 26.99 -44.07
N GLU A 249 5.31 26.47 -43.05
CA GLU A 249 6.37 25.44 -43.24
C GLU A 249 5.77 24.15 -43.83
N HIS A 250 4.61 23.73 -43.35
CA HIS A 250 3.88 22.58 -43.87
C HIS A 250 3.43 22.80 -45.33
N ALA A 251 2.99 24.02 -45.68
CA ALA A 251 2.62 24.37 -47.05
C ALA A 251 3.82 24.34 -47.99
N VAL A 252 5.01 24.85 -47.59
CA VAL A 252 6.25 24.76 -48.34
C VAL A 252 6.68 23.32 -48.56
N LEU A 253 6.62 22.47 -47.56
CA LEU A 253 6.93 21.04 -47.68
C LEU A 253 6.02 20.36 -48.71
N GLN A 254 4.74 20.68 -48.75
CA GLN A 254 3.82 20.14 -49.75
C GLN A 254 4.08 20.66 -51.14
N THR A 255 4.57 21.89 -51.31
CA THR A 255 4.97 22.42 -52.66
C THR A 255 6.22 21.74 -53.19
N ILE A 256 7.11 21.22 -52.34
CA ILE A 256 8.32 20.48 -52.73
C ILE A 256 8.01 19.00 -53.05
N GLY A 257 6.76 18.53 -52.79
CA GLY A 257 6.32 17.20 -53.18
C GLY A 257 5.99 16.25 -52.01
N PHE A 258 6.04 16.71 -50.76
CA PHE A 258 5.54 15.89 -49.60
C PHE A 258 4.02 15.74 -49.69
N SER A 259 3.56 14.52 -49.46
CA SER A 259 2.11 14.24 -49.41
C SER A 259 1.48 14.72 -48.08
N GLY A 260 0.17 14.97 -48.08
CA GLY A 260 -0.55 15.27 -46.84
C GLY A 260 -0.40 14.16 -45.78
N GLY A 261 -0.18 12.90 -46.22
CA GLY A 261 0.12 11.77 -45.33
C GLY A 261 1.46 11.88 -44.63
N ASP A 262 2.48 12.45 -45.33
CA ASP A 262 3.79 12.65 -44.70
C ASP A 262 3.73 13.74 -43.63
N VAL A 263 2.99 14.82 -43.88
CA VAL A 263 2.74 15.90 -42.89
C VAL A 263 1.95 15.35 -41.70
N PHE A 264 0.92 14.52 -41.93
CA PHE A 264 0.20 13.82 -40.87
C PHE A 264 1.14 12.99 -40.01
N GLY A 265 1.98 12.15 -40.63
CA GLY A 265 2.93 11.29 -39.93
C GLY A 265 3.93 12.11 -39.12
N MET A 266 4.44 13.21 -39.63
CA MET A 266 5.40 14.07 -38.94
C MET A 266 4.80 14.68 -37.65
N VAL A 267 3.61 15.26 -37.72
CA VAL A 267 2.92 15.85 -36.59
C VAL A 267 2.54 14.77 -35.54
N LEU A 268 2.11 13.60 -36.01
CA LEU A 268 1.75 12.48 -35.10
C LEU A 268 2.99 11.98 -34.35
N ILE A 269 4.12 11.79 -35.06
CA ILE A 269 5.37 11.36 -34.42
C ILE A 269 5.86 12.38 -33.40
N GLU A 270 5.77 13.69 -33.70
CA GLU A 270 6.13 14.76 -32.77
C GLU A 270 5.31 14.68 -31.50
N SER A 271 3.99 14.52 -31.61
CA SER A 271 3.08 14.37 -30.46
C SER A 271 3.39 13.11 -29.61
N VAL A 272 3.67 12.00 -30.29
CA VAL A 272 4.02 10.72 -29.60
C VAL A 272 5.36 10.85 -28.89
N LEU A 273 6.38 11.46 -29.52
CA LEU A 273 7.69 11.64 -28.90
C LEU A 273 7.62 12.54 -27.67
N LEU A 274 6.87 13.64 -27.72
CA LEU A 274 6.66 14.54 -26.57
C LEU A 274 5.94 13.82 -25.43
N SER A 275 4.89 13.08 -25.77
CA SER A 275 4.12 12.32 -24.76
C SER A 275 4.94 11.20 -24.14
N LEU A 276 5.74 10.48 -24.92
CA LEU A 276 6.65 9.45 -24.42
C LEU A 276 7.75 10.04 -23.53
N ALA A 277 8.38 11.13 -23.95
CA ALA A 277 9.40 11.79 -23.14
C ALA A 277 8.84 12.24 -21.77
N GLY A 278 7.68 12.90 -21.76
CA GLY A 278 6.99 13.29 -20.56
C GLY A 278 6.55 12.09 -19.71
N GLY A 279 6.06 11.03 -20.35
CA GLY A 279 5.64 9.80 -19.70
C GLY A 279 6.79 9.05 -19.01
N VAL A 280 7.93 8.91 -19.71
CA VAL A 280 9.13 8.29 -19.15
C VAL A 280 9.67 9.10 -17.97
N LEU A 281 9.77 10.42 -18.11
CA LEU A 281 10.18 11.29 -17.01
C LEU A 281 9.23 11.19 -15.81
N GLY A 282 7.93 11.14 -16.06
CA GLY A 282 6.91 10.98 -15.02
C GLY A 282 6.99 9.62 -14.30
N VAL A 283 7.22 8.53 -15.04
CA VAL A 283 7.39 7.20 -14.47
C VAL A 283 8.68 7.10 -13.67
N VAL A 284 9.79 7.61 -14.20
CA VAL A 284 11.08 7.60 -13.51
C VAL A 284 11.02 8.42 -12.22
N SER A 285 10.46 9.63 -12.28
CA SER A 285 10.31 10.47 -11.08
C SER A 285 9.44 9.83 -10.02
N ALA A 286 8.32 9.20 -10.41
CA ALA A 286 7.46 8.46 -9.49
C ALA A 286 8.18 7.26 -8.86
N ALA A 287 8.91 6.48 -9.65
CA ALA A 287 9.67 5.32 -9.17
C ALA A 287 10.80 5.73 -8.21
N VAL A 288 11.51 6.81 -8.52
CA VAL A 288 12.54 7.37 -7.64
C VAL A 288 11.93 7.86 -6.32
N THR A 289 10.82 8.60 -6.38
CA THR A 289 10.14 9.08 -5.18
C THR A 289 9.67 7.92 -4.28
N LEU A 290 9.07 6.87 -4.87
CA LEU A 290 8.61 5.70 -4.11
C LEU A 290 9.76 4.88 -3.51
N LYS A 291 10.95 4.89 -4.13
CA LYS A 291 12.15 4.24 -3.58
C LYS A 291 12.83 5.06 -2.48
N LEU A 292 12.89 6.39 -2.65
CA LEU A 292 13.53 7.28 -1.67
C LEU A 292 12.66 7.52 -0.42
N VAL A 293 11.34 7.48 -0.60
CA VAL A 293 10.39 7.68 0.50
C VAL A 293 9.49 6.45 0.55
N PRO A 294 9.77 5.47 1.42
CA PRO A 294 8.93 4.30 1.59
C PRO A 294 7.59 4.73 2.19
N LEU A 295 6.64 5.06 1.31
CA LEU A 295 5.29 5.46 1.69
C LEU A 295 4.45 4.22 1.99
N SER A 296 3.70 4.28 3.08
CA SER A 296 2.68 3.30 3.42
C SER A 296 1.38 3.99 3.81
N VAL A 297 0.27 3.41 3.45
CA VAL A 297 -1.05 3.82 3.94
C VAL A 297 -1.55 2.77 4.89
N GLY A 298 -1.98 3.19 6.07
CA GLY A 298 -2.53 2.26 7.05
C GLY A 298 -3.83 2.77 7.66
N ALA A 299 -4.62 1.84 8.13
CA ALA A 299 -5.81 2.06 8.94
C ALA A 299 -5.99 0.89 9.91
N GLU A 300 -6.42 1.16 11.13
CA GLU A 300 -6.81 0.15 12.13
C GLU A 300 -5.77 -0.95 12.38
N ALA A 301 -4.49 -0.60 12.43
CA ALA A 301 -3.37 -1.53 12.62
C ALA A 301 -3.02 -2.41 11.39
N VAL A 302 -3.56 -2.12 10.23
CA VAL A 302 -3.19 -2.74 8.95
C VAL A 302 -2.51 -1.71 8.08
N THR A 303 -1.38 -2.06 7.47
CA THR A 303 -0.63 -1.17 6.57
C THR A 303 -0.54 -1.77 5.18
N ILE A 304 -0.54 -0.90 4.17
CA ILE A 304 -0.27 -1.24 2.76
C ILE A 304 0.94 -0.44 2.33
N ALA A 305 2.00 -1.12 1.93
CA ALA A 305 3.17 -0.47 1.35
C ALA A 305 2.94 -0.11 -0.12
N PHE A 306 3.41 1.04 -0.55
CA PHE A 306 3.41 1.43 -1.95
C PHE A 306 4.56 0.72 -2.67
N GLN A 307 4.22 -0.14 -3.62
CA GLN A 307 5.23 -0.89 -4.38
C GLN A 307 5.47 -0.27 -5.76
N ALA A 308 6.72 0.08 -6.03
CA ALA A 308 7.16 0.51 -7.36
C ALA A 308 7.48 -0.72 -8.23
N THR A 309 6.46 -1.33 -8.82
CA THR A 309 6.61 -2.54 -9.62
C THR A 309 6.98 -2.20 -11.08
N GLY A 310 7.80 -3.02 -11.72
CA GLY A 310 8.12 -2.88 -13.14
C GLY A 310 6.88 -2.89 -14.05
N ARG A 311 5.85 -3.65 -13.67
CA ARG A 311 4.55 -3.68 -14.37
C ARG A 311 3.90 -2.29 -14.39
N LEU A 312 3.96 -1.56 -13.28
CA LEU A 312 3.42 -0.21 -13.18
C LEU A 312 4.17 0.77 -14.08
N ALA A 313 5.49 0.61 -14.21
CA ALA A 313 6.29 1.43 -15.13
C ALA A 313 5.88 1.18 -16.59
N VAL A 314 5.73 -0.08 -16.99
CA VAL A 314 5.30 -0.45 -18.35
C VAL A 314 3.90 0.09 -18.66
N THR A 315 2.95 -0.05 -17.72
CA THR A 315 1.59 0.49 -17.91
C THR A 315 1.59 2.02 -18.00
N GLY A 316 2.41 2.72 -17.23
CA GLY A 316 2.54 4.18 -17.30
C GLY A 316 3.08 4.65 -18.66
N VAL A 317 4.09 3.98 -19.20
CA VAL A 317 4.63 4.27 -20.55
C VAL A 317 3.61 3.93 -21.63
N ALA A 318 2.89 2.82 -21.51
CA ALA A 318 1.84 2.44 -22.47
C ALA A 318 0.70 3.47 -22.50
N VAL A 319 0.27 3.96 -21.33
CA VAL A 319 -0.74 5.03 -21.25
C VAL A 319 -0.23 6.32 -21.90
N SER A 320 1.02 6.71 -21.70
CA SER A 320 1.57 7.91 -22.33
C SER A 320 1.66 7.78 -23.87
N LEU A 321 1.96 6.59 -24.37
CA LEU A 321 1.93 6.30 -25.81
C LEU A 321 0.52 6.48 -26.39
N VAL A 322 -0.48 5.88 -25.73
CA VAL A 322 -1.89 6.00 -26.15
C VAL A 322 -2.35 7.46 -26.13
N VAL A 323 -2.01 8.20 -25.08
CA VAL A 323 -2.33 9.64 -24.96
C VAL A 323 -1.67 10.42 -26.09
N GLY A 324 -0.40 10.15 -26.41
CA GLY A 324 0.32 10.83 -27.52
C GLY A 324 -0.34 10.59 -28.87
N ILE A 325 -0.76 9.35 -29.15
CA ILE A 325 -1.47 9.01 -30.39
C ILE A 325 -2.83 9.73 -30.44
N LEU A 326 -3.66 9.57 -29.41
CA LEU A 326 -5.00 10.15 -29.38
C LEU A 326 -4.99 11.69 -29.44
N ALA A 327 -4.06 12.33 -28.71
CA ALA A 327 -3.92 13.78 -28.71
C ALA A 327 -3.38 14.32 -30.05
N GLY A 328 -2.51 13.53 -30.72
CA GLY A 328 -1.87 13.92 -32.01
C GLY A 328 -2.76 13.76 -33.25
N VAL A 329 -3.74 12.81 -33.22
CA VAL A 329 -4.55 12.50 -34.43
C VAL A 329 -5.34 13.70 -34.92
N ALA A 330 -6.01 14.46 -34.06
CA ALA A 330 -6.82 15.60 -34.49
C ALA A 330 -5.98 16.75 -35.06
N PRO A 331 -4.87 17.22 -34.41
CA PRO A 331 -3.97 18.20 -34.99
C PRO A 331 -3.30 17.74 -36.30
N ALA A 332 -2.84 16.49 -36.35
CA ALA A 332 -2.21 15.91 -37.55
C ALA A 332 -3.17 15.86 -38.74
N TRP A 333 -4.42 15.48 -38.48
CA TRP A 333 -5.46 15.50 -39.50
C TRP A 333 -5.73 16.92 -40.01
N HIS A 334 -5.77 17.89 -39.11
CA HIS A 334 -5.95 19.28 -39.49
C HIS A 334 -4.78 19.80 -40.35
N ALA A 335 -3.54 19.50 -39.93
CA ALA A 335 -2.32 19.86 -40.69
C ALA A 335 -2.32 19.27 -42.10
N SER A 336 -2.71 18.01 -42.28
CA SER A 336 -2.70 17.30 -43.56
C SER A 336 -3.72 17.85 -44.60
N ARG A 337 -4.76 18.53 -44.12
CA ARG A 337 -5.85 19.08 -44.98
C ARG A 337 -5.80 20.60 -45.17
N THR A 338 -4.72 21.25 -44.81
CA THR A 338 -4.59 22.72 -44.95
C THR A 338 -4.57 23.12 -46.42
N ASN A 339 -5.41 24.10 -46.80
CA ASN A 339 -5.46 24.62 -48.18
C ASN A 339 -4.17 25.41 -48.51
N LEU A 340 -3.32 24.85 -49.38
CA LEU A 340 -2.04 25.41 -49.81
C LEU A 340 -2.16 26.89 -50.29
N VAL A 341 -3.21 27.19 -51.06
CA VAL A 341 -3.43 28.55 -51.65
C VAL A 341 -3.77 29.56 -50.53
N ALA A 342 -4.56 29.15 -49.53
CA ALA A 342 -4.92 30.05 -48.44
C ALA A 342 -3.73 30.26 -47.47
N ALA A 343 -2.94 29.23 -47.23
CA ALA A 343 -1.75 29.28 -46.38
C ALA A 343 -0.63 30.17 -46.92
N LEU A 344 -0.50 30.22 -48.23
CA LEU A 344 0.50 31.07 -48.92
C LEU A 344 0.02 32.51 -49.18
N ARG A 345 -1.31 32.76 -49.23
CA ARG A 345 -1.89 34.11 -49.42
C ARG A 345 -2.04 34.90 -48.12
N GLY A 346 -2.04 34.26 -46.96
CA GLY A 346 -2.14 34.91 -45.66
C GLY A 346 -0.81 35.42 -45.10
N ALA A 347 0.14 35.72 -46.01
CA ALA A 347 1.43 36.31 -45.71
C ALA A 347 1.42 37.80 -45.92
#